data_4bed3b6435ed0ec8c9b0f1e566343d47
#
_entry.id   4bed3b6435ed0ec8c9b0f1e566343d47
#
_cell.length_a   1.000
_cell.length_b   1.000
_cell.length_c   1.000
_cell.angle_alpha   90.00
_cell.angle_beta   90.00
_cell.angle_gamma   90.00
#
_symmetry.space_group_name_H-M   'P 1'
#
loop_
_entity.id
_entity.type
_entity.pdbx_description
1 polymer ?
#
loop_
_entity_poly.entity_id
_entity_poly.type
_entity_poly.pdbx_seq_one_letter_code
_entity_poly.pdbx_strand_id
1 'polypeptide(L)'
;MLKVEYGGNLMRKIGIIGLGHVGADVAYTLCREKLVSHLVLIDKLEEKVLAEKLEIEDSLVPWDYSVKIDTQNYGTLRDAEIVIISVGSQSIDNENRNSELLDNVASVKETIPRVVASGFKGIFIVISNPCDTITRLVQEISGFPQSRVIGTGTLLDTSRMKRIVSQHFNVSPQDVTGYVLGEHGESQFIPWSLVQIDGKSLLENYSLSMEDAELLKEKTRLGGWEIHSGKGWTSFGIASMCARLVQAIQLDENRIYPVSVYDEREKLYLGYPAKIGRKGISQKVDVVLTEKESDLYRSSAQAVREVYNLIK
;
A
#
# COMPACT_ATOMS: atom_id res chain seq x y z
N MET A 1 -10.66 -17.57 -27.34
CA MET A 1 -10.36 -16.14 -27.25
C MET A 1 -11.62 -15.42 -26.84
N LEU A 2 -11.84 -15.23 -25.54
CA LEU A 2 -12.96 -14.44 -25.02
C LEU A 2 -12.57 -12.96 -25.18
N LYS A 3 -13.23 -12.25 -26.09
CA LYS A 3 -13.21 -10.79 -26.11
C LYS A 3 -13.93 -10.33 -24.85
N VAL A 4 -13.16 -9.87 -23.86
CA VAL A 4 -13.72 -9.06 -22.79
C VAL A 4 -14.03 -7.71 -23.43
N GLU A 5 -15.26 -7.49 -23.82
CA GLU A 5 -15.75 -6.15 -24.15
C GLU A 5 -15.73 -5.34 -22.87
N TYR A 6 -14.78 -4.42 -22.78
CA TYR A 6 -14.80 -3.35 -21.77
C TYR A 6 -15.93 -2.39 -22.16
N GLY A 7 -17.14 -2.77 -21.76
CA GLY A 7 -18.35 -1.99 -21.98
C GLY A 7 -18.33 -0.70 -21.20
N GLY A 8 -18.50 0.42 -21.91
CA GLY A 8 -18.74 1.75 -21.37
C GLY A 8 -17.44 2.46 -20.96
N ASN A 9 -17.25 3.65 -21.50
CA ASN A 9 -16.15 4.60 -21.22
C ASN A 9 -16.24 5.11 -19.76
N LEU A 10 -16.03 4.25 -18.77
CA LEU A 10 -15.86 4.63 -17.39
C LEU A 10 -14.53 5.38 -17.31
N MET A 11 -14.60 6.68 -17.14
CA MET A 11 -13.43 7.53 -16.96
C MET A 11 -12.78 7.16 -15.64
N ARG A 12 -11.76 6.28 -15.70
CA ARG A 12 -10.96 5.84 -14.55
C ARG A 12 -9.98 6.93 -14.19
N LYS A 13 -10.44 7.86 -13.36
CA LYS A 13 -9.63 9.00 -12.91
C LYS A 13 -8.99 8.69 -11.56
N ILE A 14 -7.67 8.86 -11.50
CA ILE A 14 -6.87 8.64 -10.29
C ILE A 14 -5.98 9.85 -10.06
N GLY A 15 -5.97 10.35 -8.83
CA GLY A 15 -5.01 11.35 -8.36
C GLY A 15 -3.83 10.71 -7.67
N ILE A 16 -2.63 11.24 -7.88
CA ILE A 16 -1.41 10.85 -7.15
C ILE A 16 -0.79 12.11 -6.56
N ILE A 17 -0.58 12.11 -5.25
CA ILE A 17 0.03 13.20 -4.50
C ILE A 17 1.37 12.72 -3.94
N GLY A 18 2.45 13.38 -4.39
CA GLY A 18 3.82 12.97 -4.16
C GLY A 18 4.35 12.12 -5.33
N LEU A 19 5.29 12.68 -6.07
CA LEU A 19 5.92 12.07 -7.25
C LEU A 19 7.42 11.80 -7.01
N GLY A 20 7.75 11.34 -5.80
CA GLY A 20 9.05 10.71 -5.55
C GLY A 20 9.18 9.42 -6.37
N HIS A 21 10.24 8.65 -6.15
CA HIS A 21 10.44 7.36 -6.86
C HIS A 21 9.21 6.45 -6.80
N VAL A 22 8.56 6.38 -5.65
CA VAL A 22 7.38 5.51 -5.48
C VAL A 22 6.18 6.05 -6.26
N GLY A 23 5.85 7.34 -6.11
CA GLY A 23 4.68 7.93 -6.78
C GLY A 23 4.80 7.94 -8.30
N ALA A 24 5.99 8.20 -8.84
CA ALA A 24 6.28 8.11 -10.27
C ALA A 24 6.13 6.67 -10.80
N ASP A 25 6.71 5.69 -10.12
CA ASP A 25 6.58 4.29 -10.51
C ASP A 25 5.12 3.78 -10.38
N VAL A 26 4.34 4.28 -9.41
CA VAL A 26 2.91 4.01 -9.33
C VAL A 26 2.18 4.59 -10.54
N ALA A 27 2.43 5.85 -10.89
CA ALA A 27 1.81 6.51 -12.04
C ALA A 27 2.11 5.72 -13.34
N TYR A 28 3.37 5.40 -13.57
CA TYR A 28 3.80 4.60 -14.72
C TYR A 28 3.14 3.20 -14.71
N THR A 29 3.14 2.51 -13.57
CA THR A 29 2.54 1.16 -13.46
C THR A 29 1.06 1.18 -13.79
N LEU A 30 0.30 2.15 -13.26
CA LEU A 30 -1.14 2.29 -13.54
C LEU A 30 -1.40 2.50 -15.05
N CYS A 31 -0.56 3.29 -15.72
CA CYS A 31 -0.64 3.47 -17.17
C CYS A 31 -0.33 2.17 -17.93
N ARG A 32 0.74 1.48 -17.56
CA ARG A 32 1.19 0.24 -18.22
C ARG A 32 0.18 -0.90 -18.06
N GLU A 33 -0.44 -1.01 -16.89
CA GLU A 33 -1.48 -2.01 -16.60
C GLU A 33 -2.87 -1.59 -17.12
N LYS A 34 -2.98 -0.42 -17.79
CA LYS A 34 -4.24 0.12 -18.34
C LYS A 34 -5.33 0.29 -17.28
N LEU A 35 -4.95 0.65 -16.07
CA LEU A 35 -5.84 0.85 -14.94
C LEU A 35 -6.36 2.29 -14.82
N VAL A 36 -5.86 3.21 -15.63
CA VAL A 36 -6.21 4.64 -15.56
C VAL A 36 -6.37 5.21 -16.96
N SER A 37 -7.39 6.01 -17.17
CA SER A 37 -7.58 6.80 -18.40
C SER A 37 -7.35 8.30 -18.18
N HIS A 38 -7.32 8.74 -16.92
CA HIS A 38 -7.07 10.12 -16.56
C HIS A 38 -6.28 10.19 -15.23
N LEU A 39 -5.02 10.62 -15.29
CA LEU A 39 -4.19 10.89 -14.12
C LEU A 39 -4.24 12.36 -13.73
N VAL A 40 -4.20 12.62 -12.42
CA VAL A 40 -3.96 13.95 -11.86
C VAL A 40 -2.72 13.86 -10.99
N LEU A 41 -1.62 14.46 -11.44
CA LEU A 41 -0.32 14.41 -10.79
C LEU A 41 -0.07 15.68 -9.98
N ILE A 42 0.25 15.53 -8.71
CA ILE A 42 0.46 16.65 -7.78
C ILE A 42 1.72 16.37 -6.96
N ASP A 43 2.61 17.36 -6.93
CA ASP A 43 3.81 17.37 -6.08
C ASP A 43 4.15 18.82 -5.69
N LYS A 44 4.94 19.01 -4.64
CA LYS A 44 5.44 20.33 -4.25
C LYS A 44 6.43 20.93 -5.26
N LEU A 45 7.09 20.08 -6.06
CA LEU A 45 8.05 20.46 -7.09
C LEU A 45 7.39 20.44 -8.48
N GLU A 46 6.97 21.60 -8.98
CA GLU A 46 6.25 21.73 -10.25
C GLU A 46 7.07 21.19 -11.44
N GLU A 47 8.36 21.53 -11.50
CA GLU A 47 9.25 21.06 -12.59
C GLU A 47 9.33 19.53 -12.63
N LYS A 48 9.35 18.88 -11.45
CA LYS A 48 9.33 17.42 -11.37
C LYS A 48 8.03 16.85 -11.91
N VAL A 49 6.89 17.42 -11.56
CA VAL A 49 5.57 16.99 -12.07
C VAL A 49 5.51 17.04 -13.59
N LEU A 50 6.03 18.12 -14.19
CA LEU A 50 6.07 18.27 -15.64
C LEU A 50 7.01 17.25 -16.29
N ALA A 51 8.17 16.97 -15.68
CA ALA A 51 9.12 15.98 -16.20
C ALA A 51 8.50 14.57 -16.14
N GLU A 52 7.91 14.16 -15.02
CA GLU A 52 7.24 12.86 -14.88
C GLU A 52 6.07 12.70 -15.87
N LYS A 53 5.27 13.77 -16.06
CA LYS A 53 4.21 13.77 -17.07
C LYS A 53 4.76 13.48 -18.45
N LEU A 54 5.79 14.21 -18.90
CA LEU A 54 6.37 14.08 -20.23
C LEU A 54 6.94 12.66 -20.44
N GLU A 55 7.68 12.16 -19.46
CA GLU A 55 8.27 10.82 -19.53
C GLU A 55 7.20 9.72 -19.59
N ILE A 56 6.10 9.84 -18.82
CA ILE A 56 4.97 8.92 -18.92
C ILE A 56 4.31 9.02 -20.31
N GLU A 57 4.05 10.23 -20.82
CA GLU A 57 3.46 10.44 -22.15
C GLU A 57 4.35 9.80 -23.24
N ASP A 58 5.66 10.04 -23.23
CA ASP A 58 6.62 9.44 -24.16
C ASP A 58 6.62 7.91 -24.08
N SER A 59 6.53 7.35 -22.89
CA SER A 59 6.50 5.90 -22.65
C SER A 59 5.26 5.21 -23.22
N LEU A 60 4.17 5.95 -23.44
CA LEU A 60 2.91 5.41 -23.96
C LEU A 60 2.82 5.47 -25.49
N VAL A 61 3.65 6.28 -26.18
CA VAL A 61 3.63 6.41 -27.64
C VAL A 61 3.72 5.07 -28.41
N PRO A 62 4.56 4.11 -28.01
CA PRO A 62 4.64 2.82 -28.70
C PRO A 62 3.42 1.89 -28.49
N TRP A 63 2.47 2.31 -27.64
CA TRP A 63 1.34 1.48 -27.25
C TRP A 63 0.03 2.09 -27.73
N ASP A 64 -0.87 1.25 -28.17
CA ASP A 64 -2.21 1.68 -28.63
C ASP A 64 -3.11 2.02 -27.42
N TYR A 65 -2.63 2.94 -26.58
CA TYR A 65 -3.29 3.38 -25.35
C TYR A 65 -2.81 4.77 -24.96
N SER A 66 -3.73 5.66 -24.65
CA SER A 66 -3.45 7.01 -24.21
C SER A 66 -4.10 7.30 -22.84
N VAL A 67 -3.41 8.11 -22.05
CA VAL A 67 -3.89 8.57 -20.74
C VAL A 67 -3.89 10.10 -20.75
N LYS A 68 -5.00 10.72 -20.35
CA LYS A 68 -5.01 12.14 -20.08
C LYS A 68 -4.25 12.42 -18.79
N ILE A 69 -3.32 13.38 -18.78
CA ILE A 69 -2.55 13.73 -17.58
C ILE A 69 -2.71 15.22 -17.29
N ASP A 70 -3.42 15.53 -16.20
CA ASP A 70 -3.49 16.87 -15.62
C ASP A 70 -2.43 17.00 -14.51
N THR A 71 -1.89 18.21 -14.32
CA THR A 71 -0.87 18.49 -13.31
C THR A 71 -1.32 19.59 -12.37
N GLN A 72 -0.94 19.51 -11.09
CA GLN A 72 -1.09 20.54 -10.06
C GLN A 72 -2.51 21.09 -9.84
N ASN A 73 -3.54 20.41 -10.32
CA ASN A 73 -4.91 20.86 -10.26
C ASN A 73 -5.76 20.02 -9.31
N TYR A 74 -5.87 20.44 -8.05
CA TYR A 74 -6.71 19.78 -7.06
C TYR A 74 -8.19 19.75 -7.46
N GLY A 75 -8.69 20.76 -8.19
CA GLY A 75 -10.09 20.84 -8.63
C GLY A 75 -10.50 19.64 -9.50
N THR A 76 -9.57 19.08 -10.28
CA THR A 76 -9.83 17.89 -11.11
C THR A 76 -9.94 16.59 -10.32
N LEU A 77 -9.64 16.59 -9.00
CA LEU A 77 -9.82 15.42 -8.13
C LEU A 77 -11.27 15.18 -7.74
N ARG A 78 -12.17 16.14 -7.98
CA ARG A 78 -13.58 16.08 -7.55
C ARG A 78 -14.27 14.76 -7.94
N ASP A 79 -14.05 14.30 -9.13
CA ASP A 79 -14.64 13.08 -9.72
C ASP A 79 -13.63 11.95 -9.87
N ALA A 80 -12.48 12.02 -9.16
CA ALA A 80 -11.54 10.91 -9.07
C ALA A 80 -12.15 9.75 -8.27
N GLU A 81 -11.90 8.53 -8.72
CA GLU A 81 -12.29 7.31 -7.99
C GLU A 81 -11.37 7.05 -6.81
N ILE A 82 -10.08 7.32 -7.00
CA ILE A 82 -9.03 7.04 -6.03
C ILE A 82 -8.06 8.22 -5.99
N VAL A 83 -7.61 8.58 -4.79
CA VAL A 83 -6.46 9.44 -4.57
C VAL A 83 -5.39 8.67 -3.81
N ILE A 84 -4.20 8.59 -4.39
CA ILE A 84 -3.05 7.89 -3.82
C ILE A 84 -2.15 8.91 -3.14
N ILE A 85 -1.83 8.68 -1.87
CA ILE A 85 -0.93 9.51 -1.07
C ILE A 85 0.43 8.82 -1.01
N SER A 86 1.40 9.43 -1.69
CA SER A 86 2.78 8.95 -1.81
C SER A 86 3.78 10.07 -1.47
N VAL A 87 3.40 10.95 -0.53
CA VAL A 87 4.31 11.97 -0.03
C VAL A 87 5.45 11.34 0.76
N GLY A 88 6.65 11.88 0.63
CA GLY A 88 7.84 11.40 1.30
C GLY A 88 8.87 12.53 1.45
N SER A 89 9.77 12.40 2.44
CA SER A 89 10.92 13.29 2.56
C SER A 89 11.92 13.01 1.45
N GLN A 90 12.57 14.05 0.95
CA GLN A 90 13.68 13.93 -0.02
C GLN A 90 15.01 13.59 0.66
N SER A 91 15.15 13.90 1.94
CA SER A 91 16.33 13.59 2.73
C SER A 91 16.09 12.30 3.52
N ILE A 92 16.55 11.18 2.98
CA ILE A 92 16.72 9.96 3.77
C ILE A 92 18.01 10.13 4.57
N ASP A 93 17.92 10.91 5.63
CA ASP A 93 18.97 10.92 6.64
C ASP A 93 18.71 9.70 7.53
N ASN A 94 19.50 8.63 7.32
CA ASN A 94 19.38 7.37 8.07
C ASN A 94 19.51 7.57 9.59
N GLU A 95 19.92 8.75 10.03
CA GLU A 95 20.10 9.09 11.44
C GLU A 95 18.83 9.70 12.08
N ASN A 96 17.79 10.09 11.28
CA ASN A 96 16.66 10.80 11.86
C ASN A 96 15.28 10.39 11.26
N ARG A 97 14.81 9.18 11.58
CA ARG A 97 13.45 8.70 11.23
C ARG A 97 12.33 9.64 11.71
N ASN A 98 12.59 10.43 12.75
CA ASN A 98 11.63 11.40 13.27
C ASN A 98 11.48 12.62 12.35
N SER A 99 12.54 13.04 11.64
CA SER A 99 12.44 14.14 10.68
C SER A 99 11.59 13.75 9.46
N GLU A 100 11.78 12.54 8.93
CA GLU A 100 10.95 12.01 7.84
C GLU A 100 9.47 11.95 8.24
N LEU A 101 9.18 11.45 9.44
CA LEU A 101 7.82 11.43 9.98
C LEU A 101 7.19 12.83 10.01
N LEU A 102 7.90 13.81 10.54
CA LEU A 102 7.39 15.20 10.67
C LEU A 102 7.17 15.85 9.29
N ASP A 103 8.07 15.64 8.34
CA ASP A 103 7.92 16.12 6.96
C ASP A 103 6.69 15.52 6.27
N ASN A 104 6.48 14.21 6.44
CA ASN A 104 5.33 13.53 5.88
C ASN A 104 4.03 14.00 6.53
N VAL A 105 4.03 14.19 7.84
CA VAL A 105 2.89 14.76 8.58
C VAL A 105 2.57 16.17 8.10
N ALA A 106 3.56 17.03 7.91
CA ALA A 106 3.37 18.39 7.40
C ALA A 106 2.77 18.36 5.98
N SER A 107 3.31 17.52 5.11
CA SER A 107 2.81 17.35 3.74
C SER A 107 1.35 16.86 3.71
N VAL A 108 0.99 15.91 4.57
CA VAL A 108 -0.38 15.39 4.69
C VAL A 108 -1.32 16.47 5.24
N LYS A 109 -0.91 17.21 6.28
CA LYS A 109 -1.70 18.33 6.84
C LYS A 109 -1.94 19.45 5.83
N GLU A 110 -1.04 19.67 4.89
CA GLU A 110 -1.20 20.65 3.81
C GLU A 110 -2.12 20.11 2.69
N THR A 111 -1.90 18.88 2.24
CA THR A 111 -2.50 18.36 1.00
C THR A 111 -3.91 17.81 1.20
N ILE A 112 -4.18 17.09 2.29
CA ILE A 112 -5.48 16.44 2.50
C ILE A 112 -6.66 17.42 2.55
N PRO A 113 -6.57 18.58 3.26
CA PRO A 113 -7.64 19.57 3.22
C PRO A 113 -7.93 20.08 1.80
N ARG A 114 -6.91 20.23 0.95
CA ARG A 114 -7.08 20.66 -0.46
C ARG A 114 -7.80 19.60 -1.29
N VAL A 115 -7.50 18.31 -1.06
CA VAL A 115 -8.22 17.20 -1.69
C VAL A 115 -9.69 17.21 -1.28
N VAL A 116 -9.98 17.35 0.01
CA VAL A 116 -11.35 17.40 0.53
C VAL A 116 -12.10 18.63 -0.03
N ALA A 117 -11.45 19.79 -0.05
CA ALA A 117 -12.02 21.03 -0.60
C ALA A 117 -12.34 20.95 -2.09
N SER A 118 -11.66 20.07 -2.87
CA SER A 118 -12.00 19.80 -4.27
C SER A 118 -13.39 19.15 -4.45
N GLY A 119 -13.96 18.61 -3.38
CA GLY A 119 -15.19 17.83 -3.40
C GLY A 119 -14.98 16.34 -3.71
N PHE A 120 -13.74 15.84 -3.60
CA PHE A 120 -13.43 14.42 -3.73
C PHE A 120 -14.29 13.55 -2.79
N LYS A 121 -14.78 12.42 -3.31
CA LYS A 121 -15.62 11.47 -2.55
C LYS A 121 -15.23 10.00 -2.78
N GLY A 122 -14.07 9.76 -3.38
CA GLY A 122 -13.58 8.43 -3.68
C GLY A 122 -12.91 7.72 -2.50
N ILE A 123 -11.85 6.99 -2.78
CA ILE A 123 -11.08 6.20 -1.82
C ILE A 123 -9.65 6.75 -1.75
N PHE A 124 -9.13 6.92 -0.54
CA PHE A 124 -7.71 7.17 -0.33
C PHE A 124 -6.94 5.85 -0.25
N ILE A 125 -5.84 5.75 -1.01
CA ILE A 125 -4.81 4.72 -0.82
C ILE A 125 -3.56 5.42 -0.31
N VAL A 126 -3.06 5.00 0.84
CA VAL A 126 -1.90 5.62 1.50
C VAL A 126 -0.70 4.68 1.39
N ILE A 127 0.39 5.20 0.83
CA ILE A 127 1.67 4.49 0.67
C ILE A 127 2.74 5.11 1.57
N SER A 128 2.60 6.40 1.88
CA SER A 128 3.58 7.18 2.68
C SER A 128 3.87 6.54 4.03
N ASN A 129 5.13 6.56 4.42
CA ASN A 129 5.60 6.01 5.68
C ASN A 129 5.59 7.06 6.82
N PRO A 130 5.45 6.61 8.09
CA PRO A 130 5.04 5.28 8.54
C PRO A 130 3.59 4.98 8.15
N CYS A 131 3.36 3.92 7.38
CA CYS A 131 2.11 3.70 6.65
C CYS A 131 0.87 3.74 7.54
N ASP A 132 0.88 3.03 8.66
CA ASP A 132 -0.27 2.91 9.55
C ASP A 132 -0.61 4.26 10.23
N THR A 133 0.43 4.96 10.68
CA THR A 133 0.31 6.29 11.30
C THR A 133 -0.20 7.34 10.31
N ILE A 134 0.36 7.39 9.11
CA ILE A 134 -0.07 8.34 8.07
C ILE A 134 -1.47 8.00 7.57
N THR A 135 -1.83 6.73 7.44
CA THR A 135 -3.19 6.32 7.07
C THR A 135 -4.22 6.83 8.08
N ARG A 136 -3.93 6.71 9.38
CA ARG A 136 -4.77 7.28 10.44
C ARG A 136 -4.87 8.79 10.32
N LEU A 137 -3.76 9.49 10.13
CA LEU A 137 -3.74 10.94 9.99
C LEU A 137 -4.58 11.41 8.78
N VAL A 138 -4.46 10.74 7.64
CA VAL A 138 -5.30 11.01 6.46
C VAL A 138 -6.77 10.83 6.76
N GLN A 139 -7.14 9.77 7.49
CA GLN A 139 -8.53 9.52 7.88
C GLN A 139 -9.07 10.62 8.81
N GLU A 140 -8.31 11.01 9.82
CA GLU A 140 -8.71 12.03 10.79
C GLU A 140 -8.87 13.42 10.13
N ILE A 141 -7.91 13.84 9.30
CA ILE A 141 -7.94 15.14 8.63
C ILE A 141 -9.04 15.19 7.56
N SER A 142 -9.20 14.10 6.79
CA SER A 142 -10.22 14.07 5.73
C SER A 142 -11.65 13.95 6.24
N GLY A 143 -11.83 13.37 7.44
CA GLY A 143 -13.14 13.01 7.96
C GLY A 143 -13.85 11.91 7.16
N PHE A 144 -13.13 11.20 6.29
CA PHE A 144 -13.69 10.11 5.50
C PHE A 144 -14.03 8.91 6.38
N PRO A 145 -15.02 8.09 6.00
CA PRO A 145 -15.24 6.81 6.66
C PRO A 145 -13.98 5.94 6.62
N GLN A 146 -13.69 5.23 7.70
CA GLN A 146 -12.52 4.33 7.80
C GLN A 146 -12.45 3.33 6.64
N SER A 147 -13.60 2.90 6.13
CA SER A 147 -13.68 2.00 4.98
C SER A 147 -13.16 2.59 3.67
N ARG A 148 -13.02 3.91 3.57
CA ARG A 148 -12.55 4.63 2.37
C ARG A 148 -11.13 5.18 2.50
N VAL A 149 -10.43 4.84 3.57
CA VAL A 149 -9.01 5.19 3.76
C VAL A 149 -8.25 3.91 4.02
N ILE A 150 -7.40 3.53 3.08
CA ILE A 150 -6.72 2.24 3.04
C ILE A 150 -5.22 2.52 2.96
N GLY A 151 -4.45 2.07 3.94
CA GLY A 151 -3.00 2.03 3.80
C GLY A 151 -2.57 0.74 3.11
N THR A 152 -1.46 0.78 2.39
CA THR A 152 -0.90 -0.45 1.78
C THR A 152 -0.47 -1.47 2.82
N GLY A 153 -0.17 -1.03 4.04
CA GLY A 153 0.10 -1.88 5.20
C GLY A 153 1.12 -2.97 4.90
N THR A 154 0.83 -4.18 5.31
CA THR A 154 1.70 -5.34 5.17
C THR A 154 1.50 -6.11 3.84
N LEU A 155 0.89 -5.48 2.83
CA LEU A 155 0.64 -6.14 1.54
C LEU A 155 1.91 -6.54 0.81
N LEU A 156 2.91 -5.62 0.75
CA LEU A 156 4.20 -5.92 0.14
C LEU A 156 5.02 -6.90 1.00
N ASP A 157 4.95 -6.78 2.33
CA ASP A 157 5.63 -7.69 3.25
C ASP A 157 5.08 -9.12 3.12
N THR A 158 3.77 -9.25 2.93
CA THR A 158 3.14 -10.54 2.62
C THR A 158 3.62 -11.12 1.30
N SER A 159 3.81 -10.29 0.26
CA SER A 159 4.40 -10.76 -1.00
C SER A 159 5.85 -11.21 -0.84
N ARG A 160 6.63 -10.51 -0.02
CA ARG A 160 8.01 -10.92 0.34
C ARG A 160 8.00 -12.25 1.09
N MET A 161 7.15 -12.39 2.09
CA MET A 161 6.97 -13.65 2.83
C MET A 161 6.66 -14.82 1.89
N LYS A 162 5.67 -14.65 1.00
CA LYS A 162 5.31 -15.70 0.02
C LYS A 162 6.48 -16.09 -0.86
N ARG A 163 7.24 -15.10 -1.40
CA ARG A 163 8.43 -15.36 -2.20
C ARG A 163 9.49 -16.13 -1.41
N ILE A 164 9.74 -15.75 -0.17
CA ILE A 164 10.79 -16.34 0.66
C ILE A 164 10.42 -17.76 1.10
N VAL A 165 9.17 -17.95 1.52
CA VAL A 165 8.65 -19.30 1.86
C VAL A 165 8.67 -20.21 0.63
N SER A 166 8.24 -19.71 -0.53
CA SER A 166 8.24 -20.49 -1.78
C SER A 166 9.65 -20.94 -2.18
N GLN A 167 10.65 -20.07 -2.02
CA GLN A 167 12.05 -20.40 -2.30
C GLN A 167 12.60 -21.45 -1.31
N HIS A 168 12.24 -21.36 -0.04
CA HIS A 168 12.70 -22.30 0.99
C HIS A 168 12.15 -23.71 0.75
N PHE A 169 10.86 -23.82 0.40
CA PHE A 169 10.20 -25.11 0.17
C PHE A 169 10.19 -25.55 -1.30
N ASN A 170 10.80 -24.78 -2.20
CA ASN A 170 10.84 -25.03 -3.65
C ASN A 170 9.45 -25.26 -4.27
N VAL A 171 8.53 -24.35 -3.97
CA VAL A 171 7.16 -24.33 -4.49
C VAL A 171 6.85 -23.01 -5.24
N SER A 172 5.72 -22.93 -5.92
CA SER A 172 5.28 -21.67 -6.54
C SER A 172 4.86 -20.65 -5.46
N PRO A 173 5.21 -19.35 -5.60
CA PRO A 173 4.70 -18.32 -4.69
C PRO A 173 3.17 -18.21 -4.65
N GLN A 174 2.47 -18.62 -5.72
CA GLN A 174 1.02 -18.64 -5.80
C GLN A 174 0.40 -19.73 -4.92
N ASP A 175 1.14 -20.79 -4.64
CA ASP A 175 0.70 -21.90 -3.79
C ASP A 175 0.86 -21.58 -2.30
N VAL A 176 1.64 -20.53 -1.97
CA VAL A 176 1.80 -20.04 -0.60
C VAL A 176 0.66 -19.07 -0.26
N THR A 177 -0.10 -19.40 0.78
CA THR A 177 -1.12 -18.51 1.36
C THR A 177 -0.73 -18.14 2.79
N GLY A 178 -1.26 -17.01 3.27
CA GLY A 178 -0.94 -16.46 4.57
C GLY A 178 -0.69 -14.96 4.50
N TYR A 179 -0.39 -14.35 5.63
CA TYR A 179 -0.28 -12.90 5.78
C TYR A 179 0.88 -12.52 6.68
N VAL A 180 1.44 -11.36 6.46
CA VAL A 180 2.19 -10.60 7.47
C VAL A 180 1.21 -9.66 8.13
N LEU A 181 1.22 -9.56 9.46
CA LEU A 181 0.30 -8.75 10.25
C LEU A 181 1.02 -7.70 11.09
N GLY A 182 0.24 -6.75 11.61
CA GLY A 182 0.71 -5.71 12.52
C GLY A 182 1.18 -4.45 11.80
N GLU A 183 2.19 -3.80 12.33
CA GLU A 183 2.81 -2.61 11.75
C GLU A 183 3.46 -2.92 10.41
N HIS A 184 3.35 -2.00 9.44
CA HIS A 184 4.30 -2.00 8.34
C HIS A 184 5.63 -1.41 8.81
N GLY A 185 6.46 -2.22 9.45
CA GLY A 185 7.70 -1.79 10.10
C GLY A 185 8.41 -2.92 10.85
N GLU A 186 9.16 -2.54 11.89
CA GLU A 186 10.02 -3.47 12.63
C GLU A 186 9.23 -4.50 13.45
N SER A 187 8.02 -4.15 13.90
CA SER A 187 7.19 -5.02 14.75
C SER A 187 6.22 -5.91 13.96
N GLN A 188 6.32 -5.93 12.61
CA GLN A 188 5.57 -6.86 11.78
C GLN A 188 5.87 -8.32 12.15
N PHE A 189 4.91 -9.20 11.99
CA PHE A 189 5.11 -10.61 12.26
C PHE A 189 4.36 -11.52 11.30
N ILE A 190 4.83 -12.75 11.17
CA ILE A 190 4.19 -13.80 10.38
C ILE A 190 3.44 -14.72 11.35
N PRO A 191 2.10 -14.77 11.32
CA PRO A 191 1.35 -15.78 12.04
C PRO A 191 1.49 -17.12 11.31
N TRP A 192 2.48 -17.90 11.68
CA TRP A 192 2.80 -19.17 11.03
C TRP A 192 1.64 -20.17 11.08
N SER A 193 0.76 -20.03 12.07
CA SER A 193 -0.47 -20.82 12.17
C SER A 193 -1.44 -20.62 11.00
N LEU A 194 -1.33 -19.49 10.28
CA LEU A 194 -2.16 -19.14 9.14
C LEU A 194 -1.48 -19.38 7.79
N VAL A 195 -0.21 -19.79 7.79
CA VAL A 195 0.52 -20.02 6.53
C VAL A 195 0.25 -21.43 6.01
N GLN A 196 -0.08 -21.51 4.73
CA GLN A 196 -0.35 -22.78 4.04
C GLN A 196 0.44 -22.84 2.73
N ILE A 197 0.75 -24.04 2.30
CA ILE A 197 1.26 -24.37 0.96
C ILE A 197 0.31 -25.39 0.33
N ASP A 198 -0.18 -25.15 -0.86
CA ASP A 198 -1.18 -26.00 -1.55
C ASP A 198 -2.44 -26.27 -0.68
N GLY A 199 -2.85 -25.28 0.11
CA GLY A 199 -4.00 -25.42 1.02
C GLY A 199 -3.75 -26.30 2.26
N LYS A 200 -2.51 -26.76 2.48
CA LYS A 200 -2.12 -27.55 3.65
C LYS A 200 -1.37 -26.68 4.65
N SER A 201 -1.69 -26.83 5.93
CA SER A 201 -1.00 -26.11 7.02
C SER A 201 0.52 -26.30 6.93
N LEU A 202 1.26 -25.18 6.95
CA LEU A 202 2.72 -25.21 6.94
C LEU A 202 3.27 -25.95 8.16
N LEU A 203 2.73 -25.66 9.35
CA LEU A 203 3.20 -26.23 10.61
C LEU A 203 2.94 -27.74 10.73
N GLU A 204 1.86 -28.23 10.11
CA GLU A 204 1.46 -29.64 10.24
C GLU A 204 2.04 -30.53 9.14
N ASN A 205 2.25 -29.98 7.95
CA ASN A 205 2.58 -30.80 6.77
C ASN A 205 3.99 -30.57 6.22
N TYR A 206 4.68 -29.53 6.70
CA TYR A 206 6.03 -29.19 6.27
C TYR A 206 6.94 -29.07 7.50
N SER A 207 8.17 -29.56 7.38
CA SER A 207 9.13 -29.50 8.48
C SER A 207 9.71 -28.09 8.62
N LEU A 208 8.96 -27.18 9.25
CA LEU A 208 9.45 -25.85 9.59
C LEU A 208 10.08 -25.88 10.99
N SER A 209 11.41 -25.82 11.06
CA SER A 209 12.12 -25.68 12.33
C SER A 209 11.93 -24.28 12.92
N MET A 210 12.18 -24.13 14.22
CA MET A 210 12.17 -22.81 14.86
C MET A 210 13.25 -21.89 14.27
N GLU A 211 14.40 -22.43 13.91
CA GLU A 211 15.48 -21.70 13.26
C GLU A 211 15.09 -21.21 11.87
N ASP A 212 14.48 -22.09 11.05
CA ASP A 212 13.96 -21.69 9.74
C ASP A 212 12.86 -20.64 9.85
N ALA A 213 11.94 -20.78 10.79
CA ALA A 213 10.87 -19.81 11.02
C ALA A 213 11.44 -18.42 11.32
N GLU A 214 12.46 -18.33 12.18
CA GLU A 214 13.13 -17.06 12.50
C GLU A 214 13.91 -16.52 11.30
N LEU A 215 14.64 -17.37 10.57
CA LEU A 215 15.35 -16.99 9.34
C LEU A 215 14.40 -16.43 8.27
N LEU A 216 13.28 -17.09 8.02
CA LEU A 216 12.30 -16.67 7.02
C LEU A 216 11.62 -15.36 7.44
N LYS A 217 11.32 -15.18 8.73
CA LYS A 217 10.80 -13.94 9.30
C LYS A 217 11.78 -12.79 9.07
N GLU A 218 13.06 -12.97 9.43
CA GLU A 218 14.09 -11.94 9.26
C GLU A 218 14.31 -11.58 7.79
N LYS A 219 14.40 -12.54 6.89
CA LYS A 219 14.50 -12.28 5.45
C LYS A 219 13.28 -11.51 4.92
N THR A 220 12.09 -11.78 5.45
CA THR A 220 10.88 -11.05 5.07
C THR A 220 10.97 -9.59 5.51
N ARG A 221 11.34 -9.35 6.76
CA ARG A 221 11.48 -8.02 7.35
C ARG A 221 12.59 -7.21 6.68
N LEU A 222 13.75 -7.81 6.47
CA LEU A 222 14.93 -7.14 5.90
C LEU A 222 14.86 -6.96 4.37
N GLY A 223 13.94 -7.63 3.68
CA GLY A 223 13.89 -7.59 2.20
C GLY A 223 13.71 -6.18 1.61
N GLY A 224 13.08 -5.26 2.35
CA GLY A 224 13.01 -3.85 1.97
C GLY A 224 14.34 -3.13 2.12
N TRP A 225 15.04 -3.40 3.21
CA TRP A 225 16.35 -2.82 3.50
C TRP A 225 17.43 -3.29 2.51
N GLU A 226 17.45 -4.57 2.16
CA GLU A 226 18.39 -5.11 1.16
C GLU A 226 18.23 -4.41 -0.19
N ILE A 227 16.98 -4.20 -0.65
CA ILE A 227 16.71 -3.47 -1.88
C ILE A 227 17.16 -2.01 -1.76
N HIS A 228 16.83 -1.35 -0.65
CA HIS A 228 17.22 0.04 -0.41
C HIS A 228 18.74 0.20 -0.38
N SER A 229 19.46 -0.67 0.33
CA SER A 229 20.93 -0.63 0.42
C SER A 229 21.61 -0.85 -0.93
N GLY A 230 21.02 -1.68 -1.80
CA GLY A 230 21.61 -1.96 -3.12
C GLY A 230 21.22 -0.97 -4.21
N LYS A 231 20.03 -0.33 -4.10
CA LYS A 231 19.46 0.50 -5.18
C LYS A 231 19.28 1.97 -4.76
N GLY A 232 19.27 2.29 -3.47
CA GLY A 232 19.00 3.62 -2.92
C GLY A 232 17.53 3.87 -2.57
N TRP A 233 16.60 3.10 -3.11
CA TRP A 233 15.16 3.19 -2.81
C TRP A 233 14.44 1.87 -3.14
N THR A 234 13.19 1.73 -2.68
CA THR A 234 12.28 0.65 -3.10
C THR A 234 11.05 1.27 -3.76
N SER A 235 10.62 0.77 -4.92
CA SER A 235 9.48 1.35 -5.64
C SER A 235 8.67 0.33 -6.43
N PHE A 236 9.29 -0.56 -7.21
CA PHE A 236 8.57 -1.47 -8.11
C PHE A 236 7.59 -2.39 -7.39
N GLY A 237 8.01 -2.95 -6.25
CA GLY A 237 7.16 -3.85 -5.47
C GLY A 237 5.91 -3.13 -4.96
N ILE A 238 6.09 -1.95 -4.36
CA ILE A 238 4.96 -1.18 -3.82
C ILE A 238 4.08 -0.60 -4.92
N ALA A 239 4.65 -0.20 -6.07
CA ALA A 239 3.87 0.24 -7.23
C ALA A 239 2.95 -0.88 -7.74
N SER A 240 3.48 -2.12 -7.85
CA SER A 240 2.68 -3.29 -8.23
C SER A 240 1.58 -3.60 -7.20
N MET A 241 1.87 -3.47 -5.89
CA MET A 241 0.86 -3.67 -4.85
C MET A 241 -0.23 -2.61 -4.88
N CYS A 242 0.14 -1.34 -5.11
CA CYS A 242 -0.82 -0.26 -5.27
C CYS A 242 -1.71 -0.48 -6.51
N ALA A 243 -1.14 -0.80 -7.64
CA ALA A 243 -1.88 -1.12 -8.86
C ALA A 243 -2.85 -2.29 -8.65
N ARG A 244 -2.45 -3.30 -7.87
CA ARG A 244 -3.31 -4.43 -7.52
C ARG A 244 -4.51 -4.03 -6.65
N LEU A 245 -4.32 -3.10 -5.69
CA LEU A 245 -5.43 -2.53 -4.92
C LEU A 245 -6.36 -1.69 -5.79
N VAL A 246 -5.81 -0.85 -6.67
CA VAL A 246 -6.59 -0.07 -7.63
C VAL A 246 -7.47 -1.00 -8.48
N GLN A 247 -6.89 -2.06 -9.02
CA GLN A 247 -7.63 -3.04 -9.82
C GLN A 247 -8.75 -3.72 -9.01
N ALA A 248 -8.47 -4.12 -7.77
CA ALA A 248 -9.46 -4.75 -6.89
C ALA A 248 -10.66 -3.84 -6.61
N ILE A 249 -10.40 -2.54 -6.42
CA ILE A 249 -11.45 -1.52 -6.24
C ILE A 249 -12.26 -1.34 -7.52
N GLN A 250 -11.60 -1.15 -8.66
CA GLN A 250 -12.25 -0.88 -9.94
C GLN A 250 -13.11 -2.05 -10.45
N LEU A 251 -12.64 -3.28 -10.24
CA LEU A 251 -13.33 -4.50 -10.64
C LEU A 251 -14.32 -5.03 -9.59
N ASP A 252 -14.42 -4.36 -8.45
CA ASP A 252 -15.25 -4.81 -7.30
C ASP A 252 -14.97 -6.26 -6.89
N GLU A 253 -13.69 -6.62 -6.81
CA GLU A 253 -13.29 -8.02 -6.66
C GLU A 253 -13.71 -8.65 -5.34
N ASN A 254 -13.89 -7.85 -4.29
CA ASN A 254 -14.19 -8.32 -2.94
C ASN A 254 -13.19 -9.39 -2.44
N ARG A 255 -11.92 -9.26 -2.85
CA ARG A 255 -10.81 -10.14 -2.42
C ARG A 255 -10.17 -9.64 -1.14
N ILE A 256 -9.52 -10.57 -0.45
CA ILE A 256 -8.85 -10.31 0.82
C ILE A 256 -7.41 -9.88 0.54
N TYR A 257 -7.03 -8.75 1.14
CA TYR A 257 -5.66 -8.20 1.12
C TYR A 257 -5.24 -7.80 2.53
N PRO A 258 -3.99 -8.04 2.93
CA PRO A 258 -3.43 -7.57 4.20
C PRO A 258 -3.03 -6.11 4.06
N VAL A 259 -3.98 -5.23 4.28
CA VAL A 259 -3.83 -3.77 4.17
C VAL A 259 -3.87 -3.11 5.54
N SER A 260 -3.40 -1.88 5.64
CA SER A 260 -3.59 -1.07 6.84
C SER A 260 -5.06 -0.69 6.95
N VAL A 261 -5.73 -1.26 7.93
CA VAL A 261 -7.16 -1.12 8.19
C VAL A 261 -7.39 -0.74 9.65
N TYR A 262 -8.43 0.03 9.91
CA TYR A 262 -8.75 0.44 11.28
C TYR A 262 -9.16 -0.75 12.16
N ASP A 263 -8.47 -0.89 13.28
CA ASP A 263 -8.80 -1.85 14.33
C ASP A 263 -9.56 -1.17 15.46
N GLU A 264 -10.82 -1.56 15.65
CA GLU A 264 -11.72 -0.95 16.65
C GLU A 264 -11.25 -1.21 18.09
N ARG A 265 -10.54 -2.31 18.35
CA ARG A 265 -10.05 -2.66 19.70
C ARG A 265 -8.82 -1.83 20.03
N GLU A 266 -7.88 -1.76 19.11
CA GLU A 266 -6.63 -1.01 19.26
C GLU A 266 -6.82 0.50 19.01
N LYS A 267 -7.89 0.88 18.30
CA LYS A 267 -8.17 2.25 17.83
C LYS A 267 -7.04 2.82 17.00
N LEU A 268 -6.47 1.99 16.14
CA LEU A 268 -5.34 2.27 15.27
C LEU A 268 -5.56 1.64 13.89
N TYR A 269 -4.82 2.12 12.91
CA TYR A 269 -4.65 1.42 11.64
C TYR A 269 -3.50 0.44 11.77
N LEU A 270 -3.69 -0.80 11.30
CA LEU A 270 -2.72 -1.90 11.38
C LEU A 270 -2.87 -2.81 10.16
N GLY A 271 -1.79 -3.40 9.73
CA GLY A 271 -1.80 -4.42 8.69
C GLY A 271 -2.62 -5.64 9.10
N TYR A 272 -3.74 -5.86 8.42
CA TYR A 272 -4.67 -6.94 8.73
C TYR A 272 -5.49 -7.34 7.49
N PRO A 273 -5.91 -8.62 7.35
CA PRO A 273 -6.71 -9.06 6.21
C PRO A 273 -8.06 -8.34 6.14
N ALA A 274 -8.35 -7.73 5.00
CA ALA A 274 -9.61 -7.07 4.75
C ALA A 274 -10.09 -7.32 3.32
N LYS A 275 -11.40 -7.42 3.13
CA LYS A 275 -12.03 -7.49 1.80
C LYS A 275 -12.07 -6.11 1.18
N ILE A 276 -11.52 -6.01 -0.03
CA ILE A 276 -11.45 -4.78 -0.81
C ILE A 276 -12.34 -4.90 -2.05
N GLY A 277 -13.21 -3.92 -2.22
CA GLY A 277 -14.10 -3.78 -3.37
C GLY A 277 -14.33 -2.32 -3.72
N ARG A 278 -15.29 -2.06 -4.59
CA ARG A 278 -15.58 -0.73 -5.16
C ARG A 278 -15.89 0.35 -4.12
N LYS A 279 -16.37 -0.04 -2.95
CA LYS A 279 -16.68 0.89 -1.85
C LYS A 279 -15.53 1.05 -0.84
N GLY A 280 -14.37 0.48 -1.15
CA GLY A 280 -13.22 0.38 -0.26
C GLY A 280 -13.24 -0.90 0.57
N ILE A 281 -12.96 -0.82 1.86
CA ILE A 281 -12.99 -1.95 2.79
C ILE A 281 -14.46 -2.30 3.06
N SER A 282 -14.87 -3.50 2.67
CA SER A 282 -16.22 -4.01 2.95
C SER A 282 -16.29 -4.79 4.27
N GLN A 283 -15.20 -5.42 4.67
CA GLN A 283 -15.12 -6.25 5.86
C GLN A 283 -13.66 -6.44 6.29
N LYS A 284 -13.37 -6.30 7.58
CA LYS A 284 -12.17 -6.86 8.21
C LYS A 284 -12.41 -8.36 8.40
N VAL A 285 -11.46 -9.19 7.99
CA VAL A 285 -11.63 -10.67 8.02
C VAL A 285 -11.14 -11.19 9.36
N ASP A 286 -12.00 -11.88 10.09
CA ASP A 286 -11.59 -12.53 11.33
C ASP A 286 -10.62 -13.66 11.03
N VAL A 287 -9.46 -13.64 11.68
CA VAL A 287 -8.48 -14.71 11.68
C VAL A 287 -8.26 -15.20 13.11
N VAL A 288 -8.06 -16.50 13.26
CA VAL A 288 -7.80 -17.12 14.57
C VAL A 288 -6.30 -17.13 14.80
N LEU A 289 -5.83 -16.28 15.68
CA LEU A 289 -4.43 -16.22 16.12
C LEU A 289 -4.23 -17.08 17.38
N THR A 290 -3.09 -17.72 17.49
CA THR A 290 -2.65 -18.33 18.74
C THR A 290 -2.45 -17.25 19.82
N GLU A 291 -2.32 -17.63 21.08
CA GLU A 291 -2.05 -16.70 22.18
C GLU A 291 -0.77 -15.89 21.93
N LYS A 292 0.31 -16.56 21.53
CA LYS A 292 1.59 -15.92 21.19
C LYS A 292 1.46 -14.92 20.02
N GLU A 293 0.73 -15.30 18.98
CA GLU A 293 0.49 -14.42 17.82
C GLU A 293 -0.38 -13.23 18.18
N SER A 294 -1.34 -13.43 19.08
CA SER A 294 -2.15 -12.35 19.64
C SER A 294 -1.32 -11.36 20.47
N ASP A 295 -0.33 -11.86 21.23
CA ASP A 295 0.63 -11.02 21.95
C ASP A 295 1.51 -10.22 21.00
N LEU A 296 2.01 -10.84 19.93
CA LEU A 296 2.76 -10.13 18.87
C LEU A 296 1.92 -9.03 18.22
N TYR A 297 0.63 -9.30 17.95
CA TYR A 297 -0.27 -8.29 17.38
C TYR A 297 -0.44 -7.10 18.34
N ARG A 298 -0.65 -7.36 19.64
CA ARG A 298 -0.74 -6.28 20.66
C ARG A 298 0.55 -5.48 20.78
N SER A 299 1.71 -6.16 20.75
CA SER A 299 3.01 -5.49 20.77
C SER A 299 3.22 -4.60 19.56
N SER A 300 2.82 -5.08 18.37
CA SER A 300 2.86 -4.32 17.13
C SER A 300 1.91 -3.10 17.17
N ALA A 301 0.71 -3.26 17.72
CA ALA A 301 -0.22 -2.15 17.94
C ALA A 301 0.37 -1.10 18.89
N GLN A 302 1.11 -1.51 19.92
CA GLN A 302 1.78 -0.60 20.83
C GLN A 302 2.88 0.22 20.12
N ALA A 303 3.68 -0.41 19.24
CA ALA A 303 4.69 0.29 18.45
C ALA A 303 4.05 1.39 17.56
N VAL A 304 2.98 1.07 16.84
CA VAL A 304 2.24 2.08 16.04
C VAL A 304 1.68 3.20 16.93
N ARG A 305 1.18 2.87 18.12
CA ARG A 305 0.64 3.86 19.07
C ARG A 305 1.71 4.84 19.55
N GLU A 306 2.91 4.35 19.80
CA GLU A 306 4.06 5.18 20.20
C GLU A 306 4.42 6.17 19.10
N VAL A 307 4.55 5.71 17.86
CA VAL A 307 4.82 6.58 16.71
C VAL A 307 3.68 7.59 16.51
N TYR A 308 2.42 7.16 16.58
CA TYR A 308 1.30 8.06 16.44
C TYR A 308 1.25 9.16 17.52
N ASN A 309 1.65 8.85 18.75
CA ASN A 309 1.67 9.83 19.84
C ASN A 309 2.72 10.93 19.64
N LEU A 310 3.73 10.72 18.80
CA LEU A 310 4.72 11.76 18.45
C LEU A 310 4.14 12.89 17.59
N ILE A 311 3.01 12.66 16.93
CA ILE A 311 2.41 13.60 15.96
C ILE A 311 1.06 14.19 16.39
N LYS A 312 0.57 13.79 17.56
CA LYS A 312 -0.73 14.16 18.15
C LYS A 312 -0.75 15.54 18.85
#